data_72ebc7a48a5c88477b719e70308852d8
#
_entry.id   72ebc7a48a5c88477b719e70308852d8
#
_cell.length_a   1.000
_cell.length_b   1.000
_cell.length_c   1.000
_cell.angle_alpha   90.00
_cell.angle_beta   90.00
_cell.angle_gamma   90.00
#
_symmetry.space_group_name_H-M   'P 1'
#
loop_
_entity.id
_entity.type
_entity.pdbx_description
1 polymer ?
#
loop_
_entity_poly.entity_id
_entity_poly.type
_entity_poly.pdbx_seq_one_letter_code
_entity_poly.pdbx_strand_id
1 'polypeptide(L)'
;MKKGILKTLCGLMAALMLLVFAGTPVTTQAAKLPYYIKINRQQNCVTVYALDSKGKYTKPVKAFACSVGVNNATPTGTFSIPAKYRWHTLMGGVYGQYCSRIHGGVLFHSVFYSAQDPSRLAYNSYNRLGQTASHGCVRLNVEDAKWIYDNCPVGTKVTIYDSKDPGPLGKPTPIRIDVNSPYRGWDPTDPDPRNPWLKLRPTIKGIKNKTIERTNSKVDLKKGVKATDYRGKTLKFTVSGKVNAAKTGKYKITYTAKDAKGNKTQKSIVITVND
;
A
#
# COMPACT_ATOMS: atom_id res chain seq x y z
N MET A 1 -91.35 6.77 -34.29
CA MET A 1 -90.33 6.81 -35.34
C MET A 1 -89.01 6.78 -34.67
N LYS A 2 -88.14 5.78 -34.94
CA LYS A 2 -86.74 5.66 -34.56
C LYS A 2 -86.40 5.66 -33.07
N LYS A 3 -86.60 4.52 -32.41
CA LYS A 3 -85.87 4.09 -31.20
C LYS A 3 -85.55 2.60 -31.39
N GLY A 4 -84.31 2.31 -31.47
CA GLY A 4 -83.88 0.90 -31.53
C GLY A 4 -82.60 0.83 -32.31
N ILE A 5 -81.48 0.73 -31.66
CA ILE A 5 -80.22 0.08 -32.01
C ILE A 5 -79.17 0.70 -31.07
N LEU A 6 -79.19 0.28 -29.84
CA LEU A 6 -78.05 0.49 -28.96
C LEU A 6 -78.14 -0.42 -27.74
N LYS A 7 -78.15 -1.74 -27.93
CA LYS A 7 -78.08 -2.71 -26.85
C LYS A 7 -77.43 -4.04 -27.29
N THR A 8 -76.36 -3.99 -28.04
CA THR A 8 -75.64 -5.28 -28.33
C THR A 8 -74.14 -5.01 -28.61
N LEU A 9 -73.50 -4.28 -27.74
CA LEU A 9 -72.05 -4.13 -27.81
C LEU A 9 -71.43 -3.89 -26.42
N CYS A 10 -71.87 -4.65 -25.41
CA CYS A 10 -71.29 -4.54 -24.06
C CYS A 10 -71.11 -5.90 -23.39
N GLY A 11 -70.74 -6.91 -24.16
CA GLY A 11 -70.62 -8.30 -23.66
C GLY A 11 -69.41 -9.06 -24.13
N LEU A 12 -68.36 -8.37 -24.60
CA LEU A 12 -67.18 -9.08 -25.12
C LEU A 12 -65.87 -8.38 -24.79
N MET A 13 -65.68 -7.89 -23.56
CA MET A 13 -64.39 -7.38 -23.09
C MET A 13 -64.15 -7.59 -21.61
N ALA A 14 -64.37 -8.78 -21.14
CA ALA A 14 -64.02 -9.15 -19.74
C ALA A 14 -63.37 -10.52 -19.64
N ALA A 15 -62.62 -10.93 -20.67
CA ALA A 15 -61.82 -12.16 -20.66
C ALA A 15 -60.43 -11.86 -21.19
N LEU A 16 -59.71 -10.86 -20.58
CA LEU A 16 -58.33 -10.58 -20.97
C LEU A 16 -57.43 -10.61 -19.76
N MET A 17 -56.68 -11.70 -19.65
CA MET A 17 -55.35 -11.86 -19.14
C MET A 17 -55.09 -11.43 -17.71
N LEU A 18 -55.33 -12.36 -16.79
CA LEU A 18 -54.42 -12.61 -15.70
C LEU A 18 -53.22 -13.41 -16.25
N LEU A 19 -52.34 -12.78 -16.98
CA LEU A 19 -50.96 -13.27 -17.15
C LEU A 19 -50.24 -13.05 -15.81
N VAL A 20 -50.29 -14.08 -14.95
CA VAL A 20 -49.40 -14.21 -13.81
C VAL A 20 -48.00 -14.26 -14.40
N PHE A 21 -47.30 -13.15 -14.38
CA PHE A 21 -45.86 -13.14 -14.48
C PHE A 21 -45.34 -13.88 -13.24
N ALA A 22 -45.14 -15.16 -13.35
CA ALA A 22 -44.29 -15.93 -12.47
C ALA A 22 -42.86 -15.42 -12.72
N GLY A 23 -42.56 -14.23 -12.16
CA GLY A 23 -41.21 -13.71 -12.10
C GLY A 23 -40.35 -14.75 -11.35
N THR A 24 -39.51 -15.45 -12.09
CA THR A 24 -38.44 -16.25 -11.47
C THR A 24 -37.73 -15.34 -10.48
N PRO A 25 -37.56 -15.75 -9.20
CA PRO A 25 -36.81 -14.93 -8.25
C PRO A 25 -35.41 -14.75 -8.81
N VAL A 26 -35.09 -13.54 -9.28
CA VAL A 26 -33.73 -13.17 -9.63
C VAL A 26 -32.97 -13.15 -8.30
N THR A 27 -32.38 -14.27 -7.94
CA THR A 27 -31.40 -14.32 -6.84
C THR A 27 -30.20 -13.49 -7.26
N THR A 28 -30.24 -12.20 -6.95
CA THR A 28 -29.06 -11.33 -7.05
C THR A 28 -28.04 -11.86 -6.07
N GLN A 29 -27.14 -12.72 -6.55
CA GLN A 29 -25.97 -13.12 -5.76
C GLN A 29 -25.19 -11.85 -5.42
N ALA A 30 -25.15 -11.49 -4.15
CA ALA A 30 -24.42 -10.31 -3.69
C ALA A 30 -22.98 -10.35 -4.24
N ALA A 31 -22.58 -9.28 -4.94
CA ALA A 31 -21.25 -9.19 -5.54
C ALA A 31 -20.19 -9.41 -4.45
N LYS A 32 -19.24 -10.30 -4.71
CA LYS A 32 -18.13 -10.55 -3.78
C LYS A 32 -17.29 -9.29 -3.64
N LEU A 33 -16.90 -8.96 -2.43
CA LEU A 33 -16.02 -7.83 -2.15
C LEU A 33 -14.63 -8.05 -2.82
N PRO A 34 -13.91 -6.96 -3.19
CA PRO A 34 -12.70 -7.08 -4.01
C PRO A 34 -11.55 -7.82 -3.31
N TYR A 35 -11.49 -7.76 -1.97
CA TYR A 35 -10.36 -8.26 -1.21
C TYR A 35 -10.75 -9.07 0.03
N TYR A 36 -9.79 -9.88 0.46
CA TYR A 36 -9.77 -10.62 1.72
C TYR A 36 -8.41 -10.40 2.40
N ILE A 37 -8.41 -10.10 3.69
CA ILE A 37 -7.19 -9.77 4.44
C ILE A 37 -6.84 -10.90 5.40
N LYS A 38 -5.56 -11.29 5.44
CA LYS A 38 -5.02 -12.21 6.44
C LYS A 38 -3.92 -11.51 7.25
N ILE A 39 -4.00 -11.61 8.58
CA ILE A 39 -3.01 -11.04 9.51
C ILE A 39 -2.30 -12.19 10.22
N ASN A 40 -1.02 -12.34 9.97
CA ASN A 40 -0.17 -13.25 10.70
C ASN A 40 0.43 -12.51 11.91
N ARG A 41 -0.06 -12.82 13.13
CA ARG A 41 0.40 -12.17 14.37
C ARG A 41 1.86 -12.50 14.66
N GLN A 42 2.25 -13.78 14.51
CA GLN A 42 3.59 -14.26 14.82
C GLN A 42 4.65 -13.57 13.96
N GLN A 43 4.33 -13.27 12.70
CA GLN A 43 5.22 -12.61 11.78
C GLN A 43 5.03 -11.08 11.72
N ASN A 44 4.01 -10.52 12.38
CA ASN A 44 3.65 -9.10 12.25
C ASN A 44 3.52 -8.69 10.77
N CYS A 45 2.76 -9.47 10.01
CA CYS A 45 2.60 -9.32 8.57
C CYS A 45 1.13 -9.43 8.18
N VAL A 46 0.68 -8.52 7.33
CA VAL A 46 -0.64 -8.53 6.69
C VAL A 46 -0.46 -8.94 5.24
N THR A 47 -1.27 -9.90 4.75
CA THR A 47 -1.36 -10.23 3.33
C THR A 47 -2.77 -10.00 2.83
N VAL A 48 -2.91 -9.31 1.71
CA VAL A 48 -4.19 -9.05 1.04
C VAL A 48 -4.31 -9.94 -0.19
N TYR A 49 -5.47 -10.57 -0.32
CA TYR A 49 -5.80 -11.46 -1.43
C TYR A 49 -6.94 -10.88 -2.25
N ALA A 50 -6.79 -10.88 -3.57
CA ALA A 50 -7.85 -10.63 -4.54
C ALA A 50 -8.50 -11.95 -4.99
N LEU A 51 -9.64 -11.84 -5.67
CA LEU A 51 -10.29 -12.95 -6.33
C LEU A 51 -9.43 -13.48 -7.48
N ASP A 52 -9.36 -14.79 -7.62
CA ASP A 52 -8.85 -15.46 -8.81
C ASP A 52 -9.96 -15.59 -9.89
N SER A 53 -9.63 -16.22 -11.02
CA SER A 53 -10.58 -16.46 -12.12
C SER A 53 -11.77 -17.37 -11.73
N LYS A 54 -11.66 -18.11 -10.62
CA LYS A 54 -12.72 -18.97 -10.07
C LYS A 54 -13.51 -18.27 -8.96
N GLY A 55 -13.27 -16.98 -8.73
CA GLY A 55 -13.92 -16.19 -7.68
C GLY A 55 -13.54 -16.61 -6.26
N LYS A 56 -12.32 -17.14 -6.04
CA LYS A 56 -11.76 -17.47 -4.73
C LYS A 56 -10.65 -16.47 -4.37
N TYR A 57 -10.49 -16.12 -3.09
CA TYR A 57 -9.44 -15.23 -2.61
C TYR A 57 -8.10 -15.97 -2.47
N THR A 58 -7.48 -16.29 -3.59
CA THR A 58 -6.21 -17.03 -3.67
C THR A 58 -5.07 -16.23 -4.28
N LYS A 59 -5.34 -15.07 -4.93
CA LYS A 59 -4.33 -14.23 -5.58
C LYS A 59 -3.77 -13.23 -4.59
N PRO A 60 -2.54 -13.40 -4.05
CA PRO A 60 -1.92 -12.42 -3.17
C PRO A 60 -1.54 -11.16 -3.96
N VAL A 61 -1.93 -9.98 -3.48
CA VAL A 61 -1.73 -8.71 -4.20
C VAL A 61 -0.95 -7.67 -3.41
N LYS A 62 -0.97 -7.76 -2.06
CA LYS A 62 -0.24 -6.84 -1.17
C LYS A 62 0.25 -7.60 0.06
N ALA A 63 1.41 -7.17 0.57
CA ALA A 63 1.86 -7.50 1.91
C ALA A 63 2.27 -6.23 2.64
N PHE A 64 1.99 -6.14 3.94
CA PHE A 64 2.30 -5.00 4.79
C PHE A 64 2.99 -5.47 6.07
N ALA A 65 4.07 -4.81 6.46
CA ALA A 65 4.61 -4.99 7.81
C ALA A 65 3.71 -4.26 8.81
N CYS A 66 3.31 -4.94 9.87
CA CYS A 66 2.42 -4.36 10.89
C CYS A 66 3.00 -4.55 12.30
N SER A 67 2.36 -3.95 13.29
CA SER A 67 2.56 -4.27 14.70
C SER A 67 1.24 -4.72 15.31
N VAL A 68 1.24 -5.92 15.89
CA VAL A 68 0.10 -6.49 16.60
C VAL A 68 0.25 -6.32 18.12
N GLY A 69 -0.76 -6.71 18.88
CA GLY A 69 -0.82 -6.60 20.34
C GLY A 69 0.18 -7.49 21.07
N VAL A 70 0.80 -6.94 22.11
CA VAL A 70 1.58 -7.72 23.08
C VAL A 70 0.67 -8.71 23.82
N ASN A 71 1.23 -9.78 24.36
CA ASN A 71 0.50 -10.76 25.17
C ASN A 71 -0.76 -11.30 24.47
N ASN A 72 -0.68 -11.51 23.15
CA ASN A 72 -1.81 -11.99 22.33
C ASN A 72 -3.07 -11.10 22.36
N ALA A 73 -2.96 -9.82 22.71
CA ALA A 73 -4.08 -8.90 22.77
C ALA A 73 -4.79 -8.63 21.42
N THR A 74 -4.16 -9.00 20.29
CA THR A 74 -4.84 -9.09 18.99
C THR A 74 -5.49 -10.47 18.90
N PRO A 75 -6.84 -10.63 18.91
CA PRO A 75 -7.47 -11.95 18.93
C PRO A 75 -7.32 -12.67 17.60
N THR A 76 -7.17 -13.99 17.63
CA THR A 76 -7.27 -14.84 16.43
C THR A 76 -8.74 -15.06 16.05
N GLY A 77 -9.00 -15.36 14.78
CA GLY A 77 -10.35 -15.62 14.28
C GLY A 77 -10.61 -14.96 12.93
N THR A 78 -11.83 -15.10 12.44
CA THR A 78 -12.28 -14.45 11.20
C THR A 78 -13.37 -13.45 11.52
N PHE A 79 -13.14 -12.22 11.10
CA PHE A 79 -13.97 -11.05 11.32
C PHE A 79 -14.33 -10.38 9.99
N SER A 80 -15.09 -9.31 10.03
CA SER A 80 -15.30 -8.43 8.88
C SER A 80 -15.25 -6.97 9.33
N ILE A 81 -14.80 -6.09 8.46
CA ILE A 81 -14.71 -4.64 8.74
C ILE A 81 -16.11 -4.06 8.91
N PRO A 82 -16.55 -3.64 10.12
CA PRO A 82 -17.89 -3.08 10.33
C PRO A 82 -17.94 -1.56 10.15
N ALA A 83 -16.81 -0.86 10.32
CA ALA A 83 -16.78 0.61 10.29
C ALA A 83 -15.37 1.13 9.97
N LYS A 84 -15.32 2.38 9.48
CA LYS A 84 -14.07 3.05 9.08
C LYS A 84 -14.10 4.51 9.51
N TYR A 85 -12.94 5.07 9.89
CA TYR A 85 -12.80 6.43 10.37
C TYR A 85 -11.56 7.08 9.78
N ARG A 86 -11.66 8.30 9.29
CA ARG A 86 -10.47 9.02 8.76
C ARG A 86 -9.44 9.29 9.87
N TRP A 87 -9.91 9.74 11.03
CA TRP A 87 -9.22 9.82 12.31
C TRP A 87 -10.06 9.13 13.37
N HIS A 88 -9.41 8.52 14.34
CA HIS A 88 -10.09 7.89 15.49
C HIS A 88 -9.25 8.06 16.74
N THR A 89 -9.91 8.39 17.85
CA THR A 89 -9.28 8.41 19.17
C THR A 89 -9.02 6.98 19.63
N LEU A 90 -7.80 6.74 20.05
CA LEU A 90 -7.33 5.43 20.52
C LEU A 90 -7.12 5.46 22.03
N MET A 91 -6.86 4.28 22.62
CA MET A 91 -6.51 4.15 24.04
C MET A 91 -5.37 5.10 24.40
N GLY A 92 -5.50 5.81 25.52
CA GLY A 92 -4.52 6.79 25.99
C GLY A 92 -4.66 8.19 25.37
N GLY A 93 -5.80 8.50 24.74
CA GLY A 93 -6.08 9.84 24.20
C GLY A 93 -5.26 10.22 22.98
N VAL A 94 -4.66 9.25 22.30
CA VAL A 94 -3.90 9.43 21.06
C VAL A 94 -4.76 9.13 19.83
N TYR A 95 -4.27 9.44 18.62
CA TYR A 95 -5.08 9.40 17.40
C TYR A 95 -4.44 8.52 16.32
N GLY A 96 -5.27 7.74 15.62
CA GLY A 96 -4.87 7.01 14.41
C GLY A 96 -5.51 7.60 13.17
N GLN A 97 -4.81 7.49 12.03
CA GLN A 97 -5.34 7.84 10.72
C GLN A 97 -5.81 6.57 9.99
N TYR A 98 -6.78 6.73 9.07
CA TYR A 98 -7.26 5.68 8.17
C TYR A 98 -7.61 4.39 8.93
N CYS A 99 -8.39 4.57 9.98
CA CYS A 99 -8.80 3.48 10.85
C CYS A 99 -9.87 2.61 10.20
N SER A 100 -9.66 1.30 10.18
CA SER A 100 -10.67 0.31 9.77
C SER A 100 -10.86 -0.67 10.93
N ARG A 101 -12.05 -0.70 11.53
CA ARG A 101 -12.37 -1.59 12.66
C ARG A 101 -12.33 -3.04 12.19
N ILE A 102 -11.79 -3.93 13.01
CA ILE A 102 -11.76 -5.37 12.76
C ILE A 102 -12.78 -6.06 13.66
N HIS A 103 -12.64 -5.88 14.97
CA HIS A 103 -13.49 -6.49 15.99
C HIS A 103 -13.38 -5.72 17.31
N GLY A 104 -14.50 -5.44 17.98
CA GLY A 104 -14.49 -4.71 19.25
C GLY A 104 -13.68 -3.40 19.16
N GLY A 105 -12.67 -3.26 20.03
CA GLY A 105 -11.72 -2.14 20.02
C GLY A 105 -10.51 -2.31 19.11
N VAL A 106 -10.39 -3.44 18.38
CA VAL A 106 -9.25 -3.73 17.52
C VAL A 106 -9.46 -3.14 16.12
N LEU A 107 -8.52 -2.32 15.67
CA LEU A 107 -8.56 -1.64 14.37
C LEU A 107 -7.25 -1.85 13.61
N PHE A 108 -7.32 -1.81 12.27
CA PHE A 108 -6.21 -1.32 11.47
C PHE A 108 -6.13 0.20 11.61
N HIS A 109 -4.96 0.74 11.79
CA HIS A 109 -4.73 2.20 11.77
C HIS A 109 -3.24 2.52 11.55
N SER A 110 -2.93 3.75 11.14
CA SER A 110 -1.55 4.23 11.12
C SER A 110 -0.91 4.13 12.51
N VAL A 111 0.40 4.19 12.63
CA VAL A 111 1.02 4.51 13.93
C VAL A 111 0.37 5.80 14.46
N PHE A 112 0.24 5.90 15.77
CA PHE A 112 -0.54 6.95 16.41
C PHE A 112 0.18 8.30 16.48
N TYR A 113 -0.61 9.34 16.71
CA TYR A 113 -0.24 10.75 16.81
C TYR A 113 -0.71 11.32 18.15
N SER A 114 -0.01 12.32 18.68
CA SER A 114 -0.44 13.02 19.90
C SER A 114 -1.61 13.99 19.69
N ALA A 115 -1.93 14.33 18.43
CA ALA A 115 -3.08 15.13 18.01
C ALA A 115 -3.59 14.64 16.65
N GLN A 116 -4.75 15.11 16.18
CA GLN A 116 -5.23 14.87 14.81
C GLN A 116 -4.45 15.72 13.78
N ASP A 117 -3.14 15.62 13.85
CA ASP A 117 -2.18 16.35 13.00
C ASP A 117 -1.13 15.38 12.47
N PRO A 118 -0.95 15.26 11.13
CA PRO A 118 0.04 14.36 10.52
C PRO A 118 1.50 14.68 10.90
N SER A 119 1.78 15.86 11.45
CA SER A 119 3.12 16.26 11.91
C SER A 119 3.44 15.81 13.35
N ARG A 120 2.49 15.16 14.03
CA ARG A 120 2.59 14.77 15.44
C ARG A 120 2.77 13.26 15.64
N LEU A 121 3.44 12.59 14.70
CA LEU A 121 3.71 11.15 14.75
C LEU A 121 4.53 10.75 15.97
N ALA A 122 4.13 9.68 16.64
CA ALA A 122 4.95 8.99 17.65
C ALA A 122 6.04 8.16 16.97
N TYR A 123 7.13 8.79 16.53
CA TYR A 123 8.18 8.18 15.71
C TYR A 123 8.87 6.97 16.36
N ASN A 124 9.00 6.95 17.71
CA ASN A 124 9.53 5.79 18.43
C ASN A 124 8.65 4.55 18.23
N SER A 125 7.33 4.74 18.24
CA SER A 125 6.37 3.67 17.95
C SER A 125 6.36 3.30 16.48
N TYR A 126 6.59 4.25 15.58
CA TYR A 126 6.76 4.01 14.15
C TYR A 126 7.97 3.09 13.89
N ASN A 127 9.08 3.34 14.55
CA ASN A 127 10.28 2.53 14.44
C ASN A 127 10.14 1.12 15.05
N ARG A 128 9.01 0.80 15.69
CA ARG A 128 8.65 -0.56 16.14
C ARG A 128 7.75 -1.31 15.14
N LEU A 129 7.39 -0.73 13.99
CA LEU A 129 6.64 -1.46 12.96
C LEU A 129 7.37 -2.75 12.57
N GLY A 130 6.61 -3.82 12.34
CA GLY A 130 7.13 -5.16 12.12
C GLY A 130 7.45 -5.96 13.40
N GLN A 131 7.18 -5.39 14.57
CA GLN A 131 7.35 -6.04 15.87
C GLN A 131 6.02 -6.03 16.63
N THR A 132 5.80 -6.99 17.51
CA THR A 132 4.68 -7.00 18.46
C THR A 132 4.85 -5.85 19.44
N ALA A 133 3.95 -4.85 19.40
CA ALA A 133 4.17 -3.58 20.11
C ALA A 133 2.90 -2.77 20.42
N SER A 134 1.69 -3.29 20.10
CA SER A 134 0.44 -2.58 20.35
C SER A 134 -0.32 -3.13 21.59
N HIS A 135 -1.46 -2.51 21.93
CA HIS A 135 -2.38 -3.01 22.96
C HIS A 135 -3.53 -3.85 22.37
N GLY A 136 -3.39 -4.29 21.08
CA GLY A 136 -4.41 -5.10 20.40
C GLY A 136 -4.64 -4.69 18.94
N CYS A 137 -4.58 -3.41 18.64
CA CYS A 137 -4.74 -2.90 17.27
C CYS A 137 -3.60 -3.34 16.35
N VAL A 138 -3.86 -3.34 15.05
CA VAL A 138 -2.91 -3.64 13.97
C VAL A 138 -2.39 -2.32 13.42
N ARG A 139 -1.20 -1.91 13.89
CA ARG A 139 -0.54 -0.66 13.47
C ARG A 139 0.17 -0.86 12.15
N LEU A 140 0.04 0.12 11.26
CA LEU A 140 0.62 0.17 9.92
C LEU A 140 1.33 1.52 9.72
N ASN A 141 2.11 1.68 8.66
CA ASN A 141 2.42 3.01 8.15
C ASN A 141 1.17 3.65 7.51
N VAL A 142 1.21 4.94 7.21
CA VAL A 142 0.04 5.65 6.67
C VAL A 142 -0.35 5.12 5.29
N GLU A 143 0.59 4.85 4.40
CA GLU A 143 0.32 4.35 3.04
C GLU A 143 -0.47 3.04 3.07
N ASP A 144 -0.06 2.11 3.93
CA ASP A 144 -0.67 0.79 4.05
C ASP A 144 -2.04 0.85 4.73
N ALA A 145 -2.17 1.65 5.81
CA ALA A 145 -3.44 1.90 6.48
C ALA A 145 -4.44 2.58 5.53
N LYS A 146 -3.98 3.59 4.78
CA LYS A 146 -4.78 4.28 3.76
C LYS A 146 -5.19 3.34 2.65
N TRP A 147 -4.29 2.46 2.19
CA TRP A 147 -4.62 1.50 1.15
C TRP A 147 -5.77 0.56 1.58
N ILE A 148 -5.73 0.02 2.81
CA ILE A 148 -6.84 -0.78 3.36
C ILE A 148 -8.11 0.07 3.48
N TYR A 149 -7.97 1.29 3.99
CA TYR A 149 -9.09 2.22 4.13
C TYR A 149 -9.79 2.51 2.81
N ASP A 150 -9.05 2.76 1.74
CA ASP A 150 -9.62 3.14 0.44
C ASP A 150 -10.16 1.93 -0.34
N ASN A 151 -9.50 0.77 -0.25
CA ASN A 151 -9.75 -0.36 -1.15
C ASN A 151 -10.54 -1.51 -0.51
N CYS A 152 -10.58 -1.60 0.82
CA CYS A 152 -11.29 -2.65 1.54
C CYS A 152 -12.58 -2.09 2.16
N PRO A 153 -13.74 -2.21 1.50
CA PRO A 153 -15.01 -1.67 2.00
C PRO A 153 -15.48 -2.36 3.29
N VAL A 154 -16.49 -1.78 3.95
CA VAL A 154 -17.23 -2.44 5.03
C VAL A 154 -17.70 -3.81 4.56
N GLY A 155 -17.63 -4.82 5.43
CA GLY A 155 -17.89 -6.22 5.10
C GLY A 155 -16.65 -7.00 4.64
N THR A 156 -15.52 -6.35 4.29
CA THR A 156 -14.28 -7.06 3.93
C THR A 156 -13.85 -8.01 5.05
N LYS A 157 -13.70 -9.29 4.71
CA LYS A 157 -13.27 -10.33 5.65
C LYS A 157 -11.81 -10.17 6.05
N VAL A 158 -11.53 -10.40 7.33
CA VAL A 158 -10.20 -10.33 7.95
C VAL A 158 -10.01 -11.58 8.81
N THR A 159 -9.02 -12.42 8.47
CA THR A 159 -8.61 -13.54 9.33
C THR A 159 -7.30 -13.21 10.03
N ILE A 160 -7.28 -13.39 11.33
CA ILE A 160 -6.10 -13.22 12.19
C ILE A 160 -5.67 -14.60 12.66
N TYR A 161 -4.41 -14.95 12.45
CA TYR A 161 -3.86 -16.28 12.71
C TYR A 161 -2.38 -16.21 13.10
N ASP A 162 -1.82 -17.34 13.54
CA ASP A 162 -0.40 -17.50 13.83
C ASP A 162 0.23 -18.49 12.85
N SER A 163 1.40 -18.16 12.33
CA SER A 163 2.22 -19.04 11.49
C SER A 163 3.66 -18.57 11.48
N LYS A 164 4.60 -19.51 11.36
CA LYS A 164 6.02 -19.20 11.12
C LYS A 164 6.28 -18.69 9.70
N ASP A 165 5.42 -19.05 8.74
CA ASP A 165 5.48 -18.59 7.35
C ASP A 165 4.81 -17.20 7.24
N PRO A 166 5.52 -16.15 6.79
CA PRO A 166 4.96 -14.81 6.62
C PRO A 166 3.93 -14.71 5.51
N GLY A 167 3.81 -15.73 4.65
CA GLY A 167 2.92 -15.79 3.52
C GLY A 167 3.62 -15.55 2.17
N PRO A 168 2.88 -15.71 1.05
CA PRO A 168 3.45 -15.86 -0.30
C PRO A 168 4.20 -14.63 -0.84
N LEU A 169 3.98 -13.46 -0.27
CA LEU A 169 4.70 -12.22 -0.65
C LEU A 169 5.82 -11.87 0.34
N GLY A 170 6.01 -12.69 1.38
CA GLY A 170 6.95 -12.42 2.45
C GLY A 170 6.54 -11.23 3.32
N LYS A 171 7.37 -10.91 4.31
CA LYS A 171 7.21 -9.75 5.19
C LYS A 171 8.01 -8.58 4.64
N PRO A 172 7.37 -7.45 4.29
CA PRO A 172 8.09 -6.24 3.88
C PRO A 172 8.97 -5.68 4.99
N THR A 173 10.11 -5.11 4.62
CA THR A 173 10.97 -4.39 5.56
C THR A 173 10.37 -3.03 5.86
N PRO A 174 10.05 -2.71 7.14
CA PRO A 174 9.53 -1.40 7.49
C PRO A 174 10.57 -0.30 7.27
N ILE A 175 10.11 0.87 6.82
CA ILE A 175 10.92 2.08 6.81
C ILE A 175 11.25 2.46 8.26
N ARG A 176 12.47 2.96 8.49
CA ARG A 176 12.90 3.50 9.78
C ARG A 176 13.12 5.00 9.67
N ILE A 177 12.70 5.71 10.70
CA ILE A 177 12.92 7.15 10.82
C ILE A 177 14.19 7.36 11.65
N ASP A 178 15.14 8.11 11.12
CA ASP A 178 16.30 8.55 11.87
C ASP A 178 15.84 9.45 13.03
N VAL A 179 16.25 9.12 14.24
CA VAL A 179 15.89 9.86 15.47
C VAL A 179 16.36 11.31 15.43
N ASN A 180 17.41 11.61 14.66
CA ASN A 180 17.94 12.95 14.45
C ASN A 180 17.30 13.70 13.26
N SER A 181 16.39 13.03 12.53
CA SER A 181 15.71 13.69 11.41
C SER A 181 14.83 14.85 11.90
N PRO A 182 14.94 16.05 11.31
CA PRO A 182 14.04 17.16 11.60
C PRO A 182 12.57 16.83 11.20
N TYR A 183 12.36 15.80 10.40
CA TYR A 183 11.05 15.36 9.89
C TYR A 183 10.47 14.17 10.65
N ARG A 184 11.07 13.78 11.79
CA ARG A 184 10.66 12.58 12.55
C ARG A 184 9.22 12.61 13.03
N GLY A 185 8.60 13.80 13.14
CA GLY A 185 7.18 13.95 13.48
C GLY A 185 6.21 13.57 12.36
N TRP A 186 6.69 13.19 11.16
CA TRP A 186 5.88 12.79 10.03
C TRP A 186 6.11 11.34 9.66
N ASP A 187 5.03 10.63 9.31
CA ASP A 187 5.17 9.32 8.66
C ASP A 187 5.76 9.53 7.25
N PRO A 188 6.89 8.89 6.91
CA PRO A 188 7.51 9.05 5.58
C PRO A 188 6.59 8.64 4.42
N THR A 189 5.53 7.87 4.70
CA THR A 189 4.61 7.37 3.69
C THR A 189 3.31 8.17 3.59
N ASP A 190 3.09 9.15 4.49
CA ASP A 190 1.89 9.98 4.48
C ASP A 190 1.82 10.81 3.20
N PRO A 191 0.74 10.69 2.40
CA PRO A 191 0.57 11.42 1.15
C PRO A 191 0.19 12.90 1.35
N ASP A 192 0.03 13.38 2.58
CA ASP A 192 -0.26 14.80 2.85
C ASP A 192 0.76 15.69 2.13
N PRO A 193 0.33 16.67 1.29
CA PRO A 193 1.24 17.51 0.51
C PRO A 193 2.20 18.37 1.37
N ARG A 194 1.86 18.58 2.66
CA ARG A 194 2.73 19.27 3.63
C ARG A 194 3.87 18.38 4.12
N ASN A 195 3.81 17.07 3.90
CA ASN A 195 4.80 16.12 4.37
C ASN A 195 6.18 16.43 3.77
N PRO A 196 7.18 16.82 4.58
CA PRO A 196 8.49 17.23 4.08
C PRO A 196 9.28 16.07 3.45
N TRP A 197 9.00 14.82 3.85
CA TRP A 197 9.63 13.64 3.26
C TRP A 197 9.36 13.52 1.75
N LEU A 198 8.23 14.02 1.26
CA LEU A 198 7.87 13.97 -0.16
C LEU A 198 8.77 14.81 -1.06
N LYS A 199 9.52 15.76 -0.48
CA LYS A 199 10.43 16.69 -1.18
C LYS A 199 11.88 16.18 -1.19
N LEU A 200 12.19 15.11 -0.48
CA LEU A 200 13.55 14.57 -0.42
C LEU A 200 13.91 13.87 -1.74
N ARG A 201 15.07 14.28 -2.27
CA ARG A 201 15.59 13.77 -3.54
C ARG A 201 16.15 12.35 -3.39
N PRO A 202 16.15 11.54 -4.46
CA PRO A 202 16.84 10.26 -4.48
C PRO A 202 18.32 10.38 -4.11
N THR A 203 18.87 9.31 -3.55
CA THR A 203 20.29 9.17 -3.26
C THR A 203 20.93 8.22 -4.28
N ILE A 204 22.12 8.54 -4.79
CA ILE A 204 22.95 7.66 -5.62
C ILE A 204 24.24 7.39 -4.86
N LYS A 205 24.52 6.09 -4.58
CA LYS A 205 25.71 5.60 -3.88
C LYS A 205 26.54 4.68 -4.78
N GLY A 206 27.81 4.41 -4.40
CA GLY A 206 28.70 3.51 -5.12
C GLY A 206 29.38 4.14 -6.34
N ILE A 207 29.25 5.47 -6.51
CA ILE A 207 29.94 6.22 -7.57
C ILE A 207 31.13 7.00 -6.98
N LYS A 208 32.25 6.91 -7.68
CA LYS A 208 33.48 7.66 -7.39
C LYS A 208 34.31 7.83 -8.65
N ASN A 209 35.16 8.85 -8.68
CA ASN A 209 36.18 8.96 -9.73
C ASN A 209 37.07 7.70 -9.72
N LYS A 210 37.46 7.23 -10.90
CA LYS A 210 38.30 6.05 -11.07
C LYS A 210 39.41 6.36 -12.08
N THR A 211 40.55 5.76 -11.84
CA THR A 211 41.62 5.64 -12.83
C THR A 211 41.71 4.16 -13.24
N ILE A 212 41.81 3.91 -14.52
CA ILE A 212 42.01 2.58 -15.10
C ILE A 212 43.15 2.63 -16.14
N GLU A 213 43.83 1.53 -16.29
CA GLU A 213 44.80 1.34 -17.36
C GLU A 213 44.08 1.13 -18.69
N ARG A 214 44.75 1.47 -19.78
CA ARG A 214 44.22 1.28 -21.13
C ARG A 214 43.91 -0.20 -21.40
N THR A 215 42.73 -0.48 -21.91
CA THR A 215 42.26 -1.82 -22.20
C THR A 215 41.21 -1.82 -23.31
N ASN A 216 41.12 -2.95 -24.01
CA ASN A 216 40.06 -3.18 -25.01
C ASN A 216 38.74 -3.68 -24.34
N SER A 217 38.75 -3.92 -23.03
CA SER A 217 37.59 -4.40 -22.32
C SER A 217 36.56 -3.30 -22.06
N LYS A 218 35.29 -3.65 -22.12
CA LYS A 218 34.20 -2.72 -21.85
C LYS A 218 34.10 -2.40 -20.33
N VAL A 219 34.05 -1.14 -20.01
CA VAL A 219 33.87 -0.69 -18.62
C VAL A 219 32.40 -0.80 -18.20
N ASP A 220 32.11 -1.61 -17.18
CA ASP A 220 30.78 -1.65 -16.59
C ASP A 220 30.57 -0.43 -15.67
N LEU A 221 29.79 0.52 -16.16
CA LEU A 221 29.46 1.77 -15.46
C LEU A 221 28.38 1.59 -14.38
N LYS A 222 27.69 0.44 -14.34
CA LYS A 222 26.61 0.20 -13.36
C LYS A 222 27.04 -0.66 -12.18
N LYS A 223 28.18 -1.34 -12.28
CA LYS A 223 28.69 -2.22 -11.21
C LYS A 223 28.86 -1.49 -9.90
N GLY A 224 28.18 -1.97 -8.83
CA GLY A 224 28.25 -1.41 -7.49
C GLY A 224 27.47 -0.10 -7.26
N VAL A 225 26.78 0.42 -8.28
CA VAL A 225 25.97 1.63 -8.17
C VAL A 225 24.56 1.28 -7.69
N LYS A 226 24.07 1.99 -6.67
CA LYS A 226 22.71 1.85 -6.14
C LYS A 226 22.04 3.22 -6.08
N ALA A 227 20.78 3.29 -6.50
CA ALA A 227 19.94 4.46 -6.32
C ALA A 227 18.74 4.10 -5.44
N THR A 228 18.39 4.94 -4.49
CA THR A 228 17.24 4.77 -3.60
C THR A 228 16.47 6.06 -3.45
N ASP A 229 15.15 5.95 -3.23
CA ASP A 229 14.36 7.08 -2.73
C ASP A 229 14.65 7.33 -1.24
N TYR A 230 14.00 8.34 -0.67
CA TYR A 230 14.14 8.68 0.75
C TYR A 230 13.62 7.58 1.69
N ARG A 231 12.82 6.64 1.20
CA ARG A 231 12.32 5.47 1.93
C ARG A 231 13.28 4.28 1.89
N GLY A 232 14.40 4.41 1.17
CA GLY A 232 15.34 3.31 0.93
C GLY A 232 14.91 2.36 -0.20
N LYS A 233 13.79 2.64 -0.88
CA LYS A 233 13.33 1.84 -2.02
C LYS A 233 14.31 1.99 -3.18
N THR A 234 14.74 0.86 -3.75
CA THR A 234 15.60 0.85 -4.93
C THR A 234 14.91 1.51 -6.12
N LEU A 235 15.65 2.39 -6.79
CA LEU A 235 15.22 3.10 -7.99
C LEU A 235 16.03 2.65 -9.20
N LYS A 236 15.40 2.63 -10.37
CA LYS A 236 16.11 2.59 -11.65
C LYS A 236 16.87 3.90 -11.84
N PHE A 237 18.06 3.84 -12.42
CA PHE A 237 18.85 5.00 -12.78
C PHE A 237 19.36 4.89 -14.20
N THR A 238 19.62 6.03 -14.83
CA THR A 238 20.22 6.13 -16.14
C THR A 238 21.69 6.58 -16.04
N VAL A 239 22.49 6.16 -16.99
CA VAL A 239 23.90 6.54 -17.13
C VAL A 239 24.06 7.21 -18.49
N SER A 240 24.61 8.42 -18.52
CA SER A 240 24.98 9.15 -19.73
C SER A 240 26.48 9.42 -19.75
N GLY A 241 27.03 9.51 -20.95
CA GLY A 241 28.48 9.49 -21.21
C GLY A 241 28.96 8.10 -21.63
N LYS A 242 30.13 8.08 -22.28
CA LYS A 242 30.80 6.86 -22.74
C LYS A 242 32.27 6.90 -22.35
N VAL A 243 32.84 5.76 -22.02
CA VAL A 243 34.27 5.59 -21.77
C VAL A 243 34.83 4.83 -22.99
N ASN A 244 35.86 5.39 -23.63
CA ASN A 244 36.68 4.63 -24.55
C ASN A 244 37.94 4.14 -23.81
N ALA A 245 37.88 2.92 -23.28
CA ALA A 245 38.94 2.37 -22.47
C ALA A 245 40.22 2.05 -23.29
N ALA A 246 40.16 2.02 -24.62
CA ALA A 246 41.32 1.84 -25.51
C ALA A 246 42.05 3.15 -25.81
N LYS A 247 41.52 4.30 -25.34
CA LYS A 247 42.14 5.62 -25.59
C LYS A 247 42.33 6.37 -24.25
N THR A 248 43.56 6.83 -24.03
CA THR A 248 43.89 7.68 -22.87
C THR A 248 43.03 8.95 -22.83
N GLY A 249 42.68 9.41 -21.66
CA GLY A 249 41.87 10.61 -21.51
C GLY A 249 40.96 10.60 -20.29
N LYS A 250 40.20 11.70 -20.11
CA LYS A 250 39.23 11.89 -19.04
C LYS A 250 37.82 11.85 -19.57
N TYR A 251 37.00 10.93 -19.05
CA TYR A 251 35.63 10.66 -19.50
C TYR A 251 34.65 11.02 -18.41
N LYS A 252 33.79 12.01 -18.66
CA LYS A 252 32.72 12.40 -17.74
C LYS A 252 31.53 11.45 -17.87
N ILE A 253 31.12 10.83 -16.76
CA ILE A 253 29.96 9.94 -16.68
C ILE A 253 28.97 10.55 -15.71
N THR A 254 27.71 10.64 -16.13
CA THR A 254 26.62 11.22 -15.32
C THR A 254 25.56 10.16 -15.02
N TYR A 255 25.24 10.01 -13.75
CA TYR A 255 24.20 9.13 -13.24
C TYR A 255 22.97 9.96 -12.87
N THR A 256 21.78 9.52 -13.27
CA THR A 256 20.52 10.21 -12.98
C THR A 256 19.52 9.23 -12.38
N ALA A 257 19.00 9.52 -11.21
CA ALA A 257 17.88 8.81 -10.59
C ALA A 257 16.67 9.75 -10.43
N LYS A 258 15.46 9.21 -10.65
CA LYS A 258 14.20 9.94 -10.49
C LYS A 258 13.23 9.05 -9.71
N ASP A 259 12.56 9.59 -8.69
CA ASP A 259 11.51 8.89 -7.96
C ASP A 259 10.13 9.02 -8.65
N ALA A 260 9.13 8.33 -8.12
CA ALA A 260 7.77 8.34 -8.66
C ALA A 260 7.07 9.73 -8.54
N LYS A 261 7.58 10.60 -7.68
CA LYS A 261 7.07 11.97 -7.50
C LYS A 261 7.77 13.00 -8.37
N GLY A 262 8.77 12.57 -9.17
CA GLY A 262 9.51 13.44 -10.06
C GLY A 262 10.75 14.07 -9.44
N ASN A 263 11.05 13.84 -8.15
CA ASN A 263 12.30 14.33 -7.56
C ASN A 263 13.50 13.67 -8.24
N LYS A 264 14.49 14.47 -8.61
CA LYS A 264 15.62 14.05 -9.44
C LYS A 264 16.94 14.34 -8.75
N THR A 265 17.87 13.39 -8.83
CA THR A 265 19.27 13.56 -8.47
C THR A 265 20.14 13.23 -9.66
N GLN A 266 21.12 14.10 -9.94
CA GLN A 266 22.19 13.86 -10.89
C GLN A 266 23.54 13.98 -10.19
N LYS A 267 24.45 13.03 -10.47
CA LYS A 267 25.84 13.06 -10.02
C LYS A 267 26.77 12.65 -11.14
N SER A 268 27.87 13.35 -11.28
CA SER A 268 28.89 13.03 -12.29
C SER A 268 30.18 12.57 -11.63
N ILE A 269 30.87 11.67 -12.30
CA ILE A 269 32.24 11.24 -12.00
C ILE A 269 33.11 11.39 -13.22
N VAL A 270 34.41 11.33 -13.01
CA VAL A 270 35.42 11.26 -14.07
C VAL A 270 36.09 9.88 -14.01
N ILE A 271 36.17 9.22 -15.16
CA ILE A 271 37.00 8.04 -15.35
C ILE A 271 38.21 8.49 -16.17
N THR A 272 39.39 8.32 -15.59
CA THR A 272 40.67 8.61 -16.25
C THR A 272 41.22 7.30 -16.81
N VAL A 273 41.58 7.27 -18.09
CA VAL A 273 42.27 6.16 -18.74
C VAL A 273 43.71 6.60 -18.92
N ASN A 274 44.64 5.90 -18.29
CA ASN A 274 46.07 6.08 -18.44
C ASN A 274 46.65 5.06 -19.45
N ASP A 275 47.91 5.30 -19.89
CA ASP A 275 48.69 4.32 -20.65
C ASP A 275 49.05 3.14 -19.79
#